data_199d382cbac8ef5100c38eb9211566b3
#
_entry.id   199d382cbac8ef5100c38eb9211566b3
#
_cell.length_a   1.000
_cell.length_b   1.000
_cell.length_c   1.000
_cell.angle_alpha   90.00
_cell.angle_beta   90.00
_cell.angle_gamma   90.00
#
_symmetry.space_group_name_H-M   'P 1'
#
loop_
_entity.id
_entity.type
_entity.pdbx_description
1 polymer ?
#
loop_
_entity_poly.entity_id
_entity_poly.type
_entity_poly.pdbx_seq_one_letter_code
_entity_poly.pdbx_strand_id
1 'polypeptide(L)'
;MKHILVTGAGGFVGSRILQQLSGRFAVTSLPSGFLRETTQDDLLARLEQEHPDVILHPAAVSDVGYCEHHPEESHRANVLLPLWVAEAARRTGAKLLAFSSDQVYTGMAGEQPFDETARLSPANVYGRHKLEGEERVLGLLPEAVLLRATWMYDLLGYGLPIRGNLPL
;
A
#
# COMPACT_ATOMS: atom_id res chain seq x y z
N MET A 1 -13.14 16.62 13.26
CA MET A 1 -13.35 15.53 12.26
C MET A 1 -11.98 14.93 12.03
N LYS A 2 -11.83 13.59 12.00
CA LYS A 2 -10.52 12.98 11.77
C LYS A 2 -10.03 13.28 10.36
N HIS A 3 -8.74 13.59 10.26
CA HIS A 3 -8.04 13.84 9.00
C HIS A 3 -7.38 12.55 8.51
N ILE A 4 -7.76 12.11 7.31
CA ILE A 4 -7.24 10.90 6.66
C ILE A 4 -6.45 11.31 5.43
N LEU A 5 -5.18 10.91 5.37
CA LEU A 5 -4.36 11.10 4.18
C LEU A 5 -4.29 9.78 3.40
N VAL A 6 -4.58 9.84 2.09
CA VAL A 6 -4.53 8.68 1.20
C VAL A 6 -3.39 8.83 0.21
N THR A 7 -2.47 7.89 0.19
CA THR A 7 -1.46 7.81 -0.87
C THR A 7 -2.01 7.02 -2.06
N GLY A 8 -1.44 7.18 -3.26
CA GLY A 8 -1.88 6.41 -4.42
C GLY A 8 -3.34 6.62 -4.83
N ALA A 9 -3.86 7.82 -4.57
CA ALA A 9 -5.25 8.22 -4.83
C ALA A 9 -5.70 8.03 -6.29
N GLY A 10 -4.80 8.11 -7.25
CA GLY A 10 -5.07 7.87 -8.67
C GLY A 10 -5.11 6.39 -9.08
N GLY A 11 -4.81 5.47 -8.16
CA GLY A 11 -4.85 4.03 -8.41
C GLY A 11 -6.24 3.44 -8.22
N PHE A 12 -6.39 2.15 -8.58
CA PHE A 12 -7.66 1.43 -8.45
C PHE A 12 -8.22 1.48 -7.02
N VAL A 13 -7.44 1.11 -6.03
CA VAL A 13 -7.88 1.08 -4.62
C VAL A 13 -8.01 2.49 -4.05
N GLY A 14 -7.01 3.33 -4.25
CA GLY A 14 -6.98 4.68 -3.67
C GLY A 14 -8.16 5.55 -4.11
N SER A 15 -8.54 5.49 -5.39
CA SER A 15 -9.70 6.25 -5.91
C SER A 15 -11.02 5.82 -5.26
N ARG A 16 -11.21 4.53 -4.99
CA ARG A 16 -12.41 4.01 -4.32
C ARG A 16 -12.45 4.35 -2.84
N ILE A 17 -11.30 4.31 -2.18
CA ILE A 17 -11.16 4.78 -0.80
C ILE A 17 -11.57 6.25 -0.71
N LEU A 18 -11.05 7.11 -1.59
CA LEU A 18 -11.43 8.54 -1.61
C LEU A 18 -12.92 8.72 -1.78
N GLN A 19 -13.53 8.02 -2.73
CA GLN A 19 -14.98 8.10 -2.98
C GLN A 19 -15.79 7.70 -1.75
N GLN A 20 -15.41 6.62 -1.07
CA GLN A 20 -16.16 6.09 0.09
C GLN A 20 -15.98 6.94 1.36
N LEU A 21 -14.84 7.59 1.51
CA LEU A 21 -14.54 8.40 2.69
C LEU A 21 -14.95 9.87 2.53
N SER A 22 -15.12 10.33 1.28
CA SER A 22 -15.55 11.70 0.97
C SER A 22 -16.89 12.03 1.63
N GLY A 23 -16.98 13.19 2.25
CA GLY A 23 -18.16 13.64 3.00
C GLY A 23 -18.32 13.05 4.41
N ARG A 24 -17.54 12.03 4.78
CA ARG A 24 -17.56 11.40 6.11
C ARG A 24 -16.37 11.81 6.99
N PHE A 25 -15.25 12.10 6.35
CA PHE A 25 -13.98 12.49 6.98
C PHE A 25 -13.35 13.68 6.24
N ALA A 26 -12.43 14.38 6.89
CA ALA A 26 -11.51 15.27 6.20
C ALA A 26 -10.47 14.39 5.47
N VAL A 27 -10.52 14.35 4.14
CA VAL A 27 -9.66 13.47 3.35
C VAL A 27 -8.77 14.31 2.43
N THR A 28 -7.46 14.05 2.49
CA THR A 28 -6.47 14.61 1.56
C THR A 28 -5.73 13.49 0.84
N SER A 29 -5.11 13.82 -0.27
CA SER A 29 -4.27 12.90 -1.02
C SER A 29 -3.00 13.57 -1.51
N LEU A 30 -1.94 12.79 -1.68
CA LEU A 30 -0.73 13.28 -2.32
C LEU A 30 -0.96 13.54 -3.82
N PRO A 31 -0.28 14.54 -4.41
CA PRO A 31 -0.36 14.80 -5.84
C PRO A 31 -0.02 13.57 -6.69
N SER A 32 -0.64 13.47 -7.86
CA SER A 32 -0.33 12.40 -8.81
C SER A 32 1.15 12.46 -9.21
N GLY A 33 1.80 11.31 -9.22
CA GLY A 33 3.24 11.20 -9.55
C GLY A 33 4.19 11.52 -8.39
N PHE A 34 3.76 12.21 -7.33
CA PHE A 34 4.63 12.61 -6.22
C PHE A 34 5.48 11.46 -5.67
N LEU A 35 4.88 10.28 -5.44
CA LEU A 35 5.59 9.12 -4.90
C LEU A 35 6.63 8.51 -5.84
N ARG A 36 6.60 8.83 -7.14
CA ARG A 36 7.57 8.27 -8.10
C ARG A 36 8.95 8.90 -7.96
N GLU A 37 8.99 10.20 -7.67
CA GLU A 37 10.21 11.00 -7.70
C GLU A 37 10.64 11.48 -6.31
N THR A 38 9.75 11.38 -5.30
CA THR A 38 10.00 11.89 -3.97
C THR A 38 11.22 11.22 -3.32
N THR A 39 12.00 12.01 -2.60
CA THR A 39 12.98 11.50 -1.66
C THR A 39 12.32 11.11 -0.33
N GLN A 40 13.07 10.43 0.54
CA GLN A 40 12.58 10.15 1.89
C GLN A 40 12.26 11.44 2.65
N ASP A 41 13.17 12.41 2.61
CA ASP A 41 13.03 13.66 3.36
C ASP A 41 11.84 14.49 2.87
N ASP A 42 11.63 14.58 1.56
CA ASP A 42 10.48 15.29 0.98
C ASP A 42 9.15 14.62 1.37
N LEU A 43 9.11 13.28 1.36
CA LEU A 43 7.92 12.55 1.77
C LEU A 43 7.61 12.75 3.24
N LEU A 44 8.62 12.65 4.11
CA LEU A 44 8.47 12.88 5.55
C LEU A 44 7.97 14.30 5.81
N ALA A 45 8.65 15.31 5.26
CA ALA A 45 8.26 16.71 5.41
C ALA A 45 6.82 16.96 4.95
N ARG A 46 6.42 16.37 3.83
CA ARG A 46 5.08 16.50 3.30
C ARG A 46 4.03 15.87 4.21
N LEU A 47 4.26 14.66 4.71
CA LEU A 47 3.32 13.97 5.59
C LEU A 47 3.25 14.62 6.98
N GLU A 48 4.37 15.12 7.49
CA GLU A 48 4.41 15.88 8.74
C GLU A 48 3.61 17.19 8.62
N GLN A 49 3.73 17.92 7.50
CA GLN A 49 2.98 19.16 7.25
C GLN A 49 1.46 18.92 7.20
N GLU A 50 1.01 17.79 6.73
CA GLU A 50 -0.42 17.46 6.64
C GLU A 50 -1.04 17.13 8.00
N HIS A 51 -0.24 16.74 9.01
CA HIS A 51 -0.71 16.34 10.34
C HIS A 51 -1.92 15.36 10.30
N PRO A 52 -1.84 14.23 9.59
CA PRO A 52 -2.96 13.31 9.50
C PRO A 52 -3.17 12.55 10.82
N ASP A 53 -4.43 12.23 11.15
CA ASP A 53 -4.75 11.26 12.21
C ASP A 53 -4.54 9.81 11.72
N VAL A 54 -4.75 9.58 10.42
CA VAL A 54 -4.66 8.27 9.79
C VAL A 54 -4.03 8.40 8.41
N ILE A 55 -3.10 7.51 8.10
CA ILE A 55 -2.54 7.36 6.76
C ILE A 55 -3.03 6.03 6.17
N LEU A 56 -3.69 6.10 5.02
CA LEU A 56 -4.03 4.94 4.21
C LEU A 56 -3.05 4.84 3.04
N HIS A 57 -2.31 3.75 2.95
CA HIS A 57 -1.25 3.56 1.96
C HIS A 57 -1.54 2.42 0.98
N PRO A 58 -2.43 2.61 -0.01
CA PRO A 58 -2.65 1.65 -1.09
C PRO A 58 -1.68 1.82 -2.27
N ALA A 59 -0.75 2.78 -2.22
CA ALA A 59 0.23 2.97 -3.30
C ALA A 59 1.18 1.77 -3.39
N ALA A 60 1.32 1.22 -4.58
CA ALA A 60 2.20 0.09 -4.88
C ALA A 60 2.47 -0.01 -6.39
N VAL A 61 3.51 -0.72 -6.76
CA VAL A 61 3.67 -1.34 -8.08
C VAL A 61 3.23 -2.79 -7.93
N SER A 62 2.04 -3.14 -8.44
CA SER A 62 1.36 -4.40 -8.17
C SER A 62 1.33 -5.39 -9.35
N ASP A 63 1.90 -5.02 -10.49
CA ASP A 63 2.04 -5.92 -11.63
C ASP A 63 3.22 -6.87 -11.38
N VAL A 64 2.92 -8.16 -11.22
CA VAL A 64 3.91 -9.20 -10.89
C VAL A 64 4.96 -9.32 -11.98
N GLY A 65 4.52 -9.33 -13.25
CA GLY A 65 5.43 -9.41 -14.40
C GLY A 65 6.34 -8.20 -14.50
N TYR A 66 5.79 -7.00 -14.29
CA TYR A 66 6.60 -5.78 -14.24
C TYR A 66 7.65 -5.84 -13.13
N CYS A 67 7.29 -6.28 -11.93
CA CYS A 67 8.21 -6.39 -10.80
C CYS A 67 9.37 -7.36 -11.06
N GLU A 68 9.13 -8.46 -11.80
CA GLU A 68 10.20 -9.38 -12.20
C GLU A 68 11.23 -8.72 -13.13
N HIS A 69 10.79 -7.85 -14.03
CA HIS A 69 11.66 -7.16 -14.98
C HIS A 69 12.27 -5.86 -14.43
N HIS A 70 11.66 -5.28 -13.40
CA HIS A 70 12.06 -4.01 -12.77
C HIS A 70 12.17 -4.14 -11.24
N PRO A 71 13.06 -5.00 -10.71
CA PRO A 71 13.12 -5.29 -9.28
C PRO A 71 13.48 -4.07 -8.43
N GLU A 72 14.31 -3.15 -8.93
CA GLU A 72 14.68 -1.93 -8.20
C GLU A 72 13.50 -0.98 -8.01
N GLU A 73 12.69 -0.77 -9.06
CA GLU A 73 11.48 0.04 -8.97
C GLU A 73 10.44 -0.62 -8.08
N SER A 74 10.30 -1.94 -8.19
CA SER A 74 9.44 -2.73 -7.32
C SER A 74 9.88 -2.62 -5.85
N HIS A 75 11.17 -2.75 -5.55
CA HIS A 75 11.70 -2.59 -4.20
C HIS A 75 11.43 -1.19 -3.65
N ARG A 76 11.72 -0.16 -4.44
CA ARG A 76 11.44 1.21 -4.04
C ARG A 76 9.95 1.41 -3.70
N ALA A 77 9.05 0.94 -4.56
CA ALA A 77 7.61 1.15 -4.41
C ALA A 77 6.97 0.30 -3.31
N ASN A 78 7.45 -0.93 -3.11
CA ASN A 78 6.81 -1.93 -2.24
C ASN A 78 7.53 -2.15 -0.90
N VAL A 79 8.77 -1.64 -0.77
CA VAL A 79 9.56 -1.73 0.47
C VAL A 79 9.90 -0.34 1.02
N LEU A 80 10.59 0.50 0.23
CA LEU A 80 11.09 1.77 0.74
C LEU A 80 9.97 2.78 0.99
N LEU A 81 9.04 2.96 0.05
CA LEU A 81 7.94 3.92 0.23
C LEU A 81 7.04 3.58 1.43
N PRO A 82 6.55 2.34 1.63
CA PRO A 82 5.78 2.03 2.84
C PRO A 82 6.59 2.19 4.13
N LEU A 83 7.91 1.93 4.12
CA LEU A 83 8.77 2.19 5.27
C LEU A 83 8.87 3.69 5.60
N TRP A 84 9.04 4.54 4.58
CA TRP A 84 9.08 6.00 4.78
C TRP A 84 7.74 6.54 5.27
N VAL A 85 6.63 5.99 4.78
CA VAL A 85 5.28 6.33 5.27
C VAL A 85 5.09 5.89 6.72
N ALA A 86 5.61 4.72 7.10
CA ALA A 86 5.59 4.26 8.49
C ALA A 86 6.43 5.16 9.41
N GLU A 87 7.58 5.64 8.95
CA GLU A 87 8.40 6.60 9.70
C GLU A 87 7.65 7.93 9.89
N ALA A 88 6.97 8.45 8.86
CA ALA A 88 6.14 9.63 8.99
C ALA A 88 4.97 9.42 9.98
N ALA A 89 4.31 8.26 9.91
CA ALA A 89 3.24 7.90 10.84
C ALA A 89 3.75 7.87 12.30
N ARG A 90 4.92 7.26 12.53
CA ARG A 90 5.57 7.22 13.84
C ARG A 90 5.87 8.63 14.37
N ARG A 91 6.40 9.53 13.54
CA ARG A 91 6.74 10.91 13.93
C ARG A 91 5.51 11.77 14.22
N THR A 92 4.44 11.60 13.45
CA THR A 92 3.21 12.38 13.60
C THR A 92 2.23 11.78 14.62
N GLY A 93 2.44 10.54 15.05
CA GLY A 93 1.48 9.80 15.86
C GLY A 93 0.24 9.33 15.08
N ALA A 94 0.28 9.38 13.74
CA ALA A 94 -0.79 8.91 12.90
C ALA A 94 -0.91 7.38 12.92
N LYS A 95 -2.12 6.87 12.80
CA LYS A 95 -2.33 5.44 12.55
C LYS A 95 -2.02 5.12 11.10
N LEU A 96 -1.28 4.03 10.85
CA LEU A 96 -0.99 3.54 9.51
C LEU A 96 -1.80 2.29 9.19
N LEU A 97 -2.47 2.32 8.04
CA LEU A 97 -3.04 1.16 7.38
C LEU A 97 -2.46 1.08 5.97
N ALA A 98 -1.71 0.02 5.68
CA ALA A 98 -1.07 -0.20 4.39
C ALA A 98 -1.55 -1.51 3.74
N PHE A 99 -1.45 -1.57 2.41
CA PHE A 99 -1.87 -2.73 1.64
C PHE A 99 -0.67 -3.62 1.31
N SER A 100 -0.72 -4.85 1.79
CA SER A 100 0.10 -5.95 1.34
C SER A 100 -0.67 -6.79 0.31
N SER A 101 -0.25 -8.03 0.08
CA SER A 101 -0.82 -8.89 -0.95
C SER A 101 -0.84 -10.35 -0.50
N ASP A 102 -1.80 -11.12 -1.02
CA ASP A 102 -1.81 -12.58 -0.96
C ASP A 102 -0.61 -13.23 -1.66
N GLN A 103 0.11 -12.48 -2.51
CA GLN A 103 1.34 -12.94 -3.15
C GLN A 103 2.46 -13.31 -2.17
N VAL A 104 2.35 -12.91 -0.91
CA VAL A 104 3.28 -13.35 0.16
C VAL A 104 3.13 -14.85 0.47
N TYR A 105 2.00 -15.46 0.12
CA TYR A 105 1.73 -16.90 0.29
C TYR A 105 2.13 -17.74 -0.92
N THR A 106 2.50 -17.15 -2.05
CA THR A 106 2.90 -17.92 -3.24
C THR A 106 4.20 -18.67 -2.97
N GLY A 107 4.28 -19.92 -3.42
CA GLY A 107 5.46 -20.77 -3.17
C GLY A 107 5.40 -21.57 -1.87
N MET A 108 4.37 -21.40 -1.07
CA MET A 108 4.12 -22.26 0.08
C MET A 108 3.58 -23.62 -0.39
N ALA A 109 4.06 -24.68 0.25
CA ALA A 109 3.52 -26.03 0.07
C ALA A 109 2.41 -26.28 1.10
N GLY A 110 1.39 -27.05 0.69
CA GLY A 110 0.29 -27.47 1.54
C GLY A 110 -1.08 -27.05 1.01
N GLU A 111 -2.12 -27.54 1.69
CA GLU A 111 -3.50 -27.23 1.34
C GLU A 111 -3.91 -25.90 2.01
N GLN A 112 -4.61 -25.07 1.27
CA GLN A 112 -5.20 -23.81 1.74
C GLN A 112 -6.39 -24.07 2.70
N PRO A 113 -6.76 -23.11 3.55
CA PRO A 113 -6.25 -21.75 3.64
C PRO A 113 -5.03 -21.58 4.57
N PHE A 114 -4.18 -20.60 4.28
CA PHE A 114 -3.12 -20.16 5.20
C PHE A 114 -3.62 -18.98 6.05
N ASP A 115 -3.20 -18.92 7.30
CA ASP A 115 -3.46 -17.78 8.19
C ASP A 115 -2.27 -16.79 8.21
N GLU A 116 -2.42 -15.72 8.98
CA GLU A 116 -1.43 -14.66 9.08
C GLU A 116 -0.15 -15.10 9.79
N THR A 117 -0.17 -16.22 10.51
CA THR A 117 0.99 -16.75 11.26
C THR A 117 1.81 -17.75 10.46
N ALA A 118 1.35 -18.10 9.26
CA ALA A 118 2.04 -19.04 8.40
C ALA A 118 3.46 -18.58 8.04
N ARG A 119 4.40 -19.52 7.99
CA ARG A 119 5.78 -19.22 7.57
C ARG A 119 5.80 -18.95 6.07
N LEU A 120 5.96 -17.69 5.70
CA LEU A 120 5.89 -17.23 4.31
C LEU A 120 7.15 -17.57 3.51
N SER A 121 6.94 -17.87 2.21
CA SER A 121 8.03 -18.14 1.25
C SER A 121 7.60 -17.72 -0.15
N PRO A 122 7.45 -16.40 -0.44
CA PRO A 122 6.92 -15.91 -1.70
C PRO A 122 7.81 -16.30 -2.89
N ALA A 123 7.17 -16.80 -3.96
CA ALA A 123 7.85 -17.33 -5.15
C ALA A 123 8.32 -16.24 -6.12
N ASN A 124 7.68 -15.06 -6.13
CA ASN A 124 7.95 -13.99 -7.09
C ASN A 124 8.53 -12.74 -6.43
N VAL A 125 9.15 -11.85 -7.23
CA VAL A 125 9.77 -10.60 -6.75
C VAL A 125 8.77 -9.71 -6.03
N TYR A 126 7.56 -9.55 -6.58
CA TYR A 126 6.51 -8.75 -5.95
C TYR A 126 6.16 -9.24 -4.55
N GLY A 127 5.89 -10.55 -4.42
CA GLY A 127 5.58 -11.18 -3.12
C GLY A 127 6.72 -11.03 -2.11
N ARG A 128 7.99 -11.21 -2.55
CA ARG A 128 9.16 -11.01 -1.69
C ARG A 128 9.27 -9.57 -1.20
N HIS A 129 9.08 -8.58 -2.09
CA HIS A 129 9.11 -7.18 -1.70
C HIS A 129 7.94 -6.79 -0.79
N LYS A 130 6.73 -7.35 -1.02
CA LYS A 130 5.61 -7.12 -0.10
C LYS A 130 5.91 -7.69 1.28
N LEU A 131 6.45 -8.89 1.39
CA LEU A 131 6.84 -9.49 2.67
C LEU A 131 7.94 -8.68 3.37
N GLU A 132 9.00 -8.30 2.65
CA GLU A 132 10.07 -7.44 3.19
C GLU A 132 9.49 -6.10 3.69
N GLY A 133 8.57 -5.50 2.93
CA GLY A 133 7.87 -4.28 3.35
C GLY A 133 7.06 -4.46 4.64
N GLU A 134 6.33 -5.59 4.77
CA GLU A 134 5.62 -5.93 6.01
C GLU A 134 6.58 -6.00 7.21
N GLU A 135 7.65 -6.77 7.08
CA GLU A 135 8.63 -6.99 8.16
C GLU A 135 9.26 -5.68 8.60
N ARG A 136 9.67 -4.82 7.65
CA ARG A 136 10.30 -3.53 7.96
C ARG A 136 9.31 -2.53 8.58
N VAL A 137 8.08 -2.46 8.05
CA VAL A 137 7.04 -1.57 8.58
C VAL A 137 6.67 -1.99 10.00
N LEU A 138 6.40 -3.26 10.26
CA LEU A 138 6.06 -3.75 11.59
C LEU A 138 7.23 -3.67 12.57
N GLY A 139 8.46 -3.84 12.09
CA GLY A 139 9.66 -3.63 12.92
C GLY A 139 9.82 -2.18 13.39
N LEU A 140 9.37 -1.20 12.59
CA LEU A 140 9.44 0.22 12.91
C LEU A 140 8.19 0.74 13.65
N LEU A 141 7.00 0.25 13.28
CA LEU A 141 5.69 0.69 13.76
C LEU A 141 4.82 -0.56 14.02
N PRO A 142 5.00 -1.25 15.17
CA PRO A 142 4.32 -2.51 15.46
C PRO A 142 2.79 -2.44 15.47
N GLU A 143 2.23 -1.26 15.69
CA GLU A 143 0.78 -1.00 15.68
C GLU A 143 0.21 -0.74 14.27
N ALA A 144 1.05 -0.75 13.22
CA ALA A 144 0.56 -0.61 11.85
C ALA A 144 -0.34 -1.79 11.46
N VAL A 145 -1.37 -1.50 10.68
CA VAL A 145 -2.25 -2.53 10.12
C VAL A 145 -1.84 -2.78 8.67
N LEU A 146 -1.50 -4.03 8.36
CA LEU A 146 -1.12 -4.45 7.01
C LEU A 146 -2.18 -5.42 6.47
N LEU A 147 -2.85 -5.03 5.37
CA LEU A 147 -3.91 -5.82 4.76
C LEU A 147 -3.33 -6.65 3.60
N ARG A 148 -3.26 -7.95 3.75
CA ARG A 148 -2.92 -8.89 2.67
C ARG A 148 -4.13 -9.08 1.78
N ALA A 149 -4.28 -8.17 0.81
CA ALA A 149 -5.38 -8.20 -0.12
C ALA A 149 -5.11 -9.17 -1.27
N THR A 150 -6.15 -9.88 -1.68
CA THR A 150 -6.17 -10.66 -2.93
C THR A 150 -6.60 -9.75 -4.10
N TRP A 151 -6.92 -10.34 -5.25
CA TRP A 151 -7.42 -9.62 -6.41
C TRP A 151 -8.64 -8.78 -6.06
N MET A 152 -8.53 -7.47 -6.28
CA MET A 152 -9.61 -6.53 -6.06
C MET A 152 -10.20 -6.12 -7.40
N TYR A 153 -11.51 -6.20 -7.52
CA TYR A 153 -12.26 -5.87 -8.74
C TYR A 153 -13.50 -5.03 -8.41
N ASP A 154 -13.99 -4.36 -9.43
CA ASP A 154 -15.23 -3.57 -9.35
C ASP A 154 -15.99 -3.68 -10.67
N LEU A 155 -17.23 -4.07 -10.60
CA LEU A 155 -18.08 -4.33 -11.76
C LEU A 155 -18.61 -3.04 -12.42
N LEU A 156 -18.75 -1.96 -11.67
CA LEU A 156 -19.46 -0.76 -12.12
C LEU A 156 -18.57 0.45 -12.39
N GLY A 157 -17.28 0.36 -12.27
CA GLY A 157 -16.32 1.40 -12.59
C GLY A 157 -16.59 2.83 -12.09
N TYR A 158 -17.83 3.26 -11.98
CA TYR A 158 -18.33 4.56 -11.50
C TYR A 158 -17.53 5.78 -11.99
N GLY A 159 -16.99 5.73 -13.21
CA GLY A 159 -16.05 6.74 -13.72
C GLY A 159 -14.67 6.74 -13.08
N LEU A 160 -14.37 5.78 -12.25
CA LEU A 160 -13.09 5.60 -11.60
C LEU A 160 -12.13 4.75 -12.47
N PRO A 161 -10.79 4.84 -12.24
CA PRO A 161 -9.83 4.03 -12.97
C PRO A 161 -10.15 2.54 -12.88
N ILE A 162 -10.41 1.91 -14.01
CA ILE A 162 -10.54 0.46 -14.14
C ILE A 162 -9.22 -0.04 -14.73
N ARG A 163 -8.52 -0.89 -13.99
CA ARG A 163 -7.45 -1.69 -14.57
C ARG A 163 -8.03 -3.03 -14.96
N GLY A 164 -7.62 -3.57 -16.10
CA GLY A 164 -8.17 -4.75 -16.77
C GLY A 164 -8.05 -6.09 -16.04
N ASN A 165 -8.35 -6.10 -14.76
CA ASN A 165 -8.33 -7.27 -13.90
C ASN A 165 -9.75 -7.85 -13.68
N LEU A 166 -10.70 -7.46 -14.54
CA LEU A 166 -11.98 -8.12 -14.55
C LEU A 166 -11.88 -9.39 -15.41
N PRO A 167 -12.19 -10.55 -14.89
CA PRO A 167 -12.62 -11.62 -15.74
C PRO A 167 -13.92 -11.18 -16.42
N LEU A 168 -13.85 -10.95 -17.71
CA LEU A 168 -15.03 -10.83 -18.57
C LEU A 168 -15.69 -12.21 -18.69
#